data_12e66b32f8b2d2e9bfa853af925e1ad2
#
_entry.id   12e66b32f8b2d2e9bfa853af925e1ad2
#
_cell.length_a   1.000
_cell.length_b   1.000
_cell.length_c   1.000
_cell.angle_alpha   90.00
_cell.angle_beta   90.00
_cell.angle_gamma   90.00
#
_symmetry.space_group_name_H-M   'P 1'
#
loop_
_entity.id
_entity.type
_entity.pdbx_description
1 polymer ?
#
loop_
_entity_poly.entity_id
_entity_poly.type
_entity_poly.pdbx_seq_one_letter_code
_entity_poly.pdbx_strand_id
1 'polypeptide(L)'
;MEKIFTLIVILREELVSIAVLAFLLSYCFRTQRTSRDNSFIRICMFALLHAFLDALALITVNNSAFVPALVNGILQKLLYISAIMCINEIFTYVHAIAFFKKKTKNVRIASYVLVGLAALFIILFKGSYNNVNGIIYGGGIPLMVSYGVGIFYQISTILLLIIKYREVGESFCRIMIPVRSEEHTSELQS
;
A
#
# COMPACT_ATOMS: atom_id res chain seq x y z
N MET A 1 -15.54 -29.74 -3.06
CA MET A 1 -14.43 -29.75 -2.08
C MET A 1 -13.19 -29.05 -2.64
N GLU A 2 -12.76 -29.33 -3.84
CA GLU A 2 -11.55 -28.77 -4.49
C GLU A 2 -11.55 -27.23 -4.55
N LYS A 3 -12.66 -26.62 -4.95
CA LYS A 3 -12.79 -25.14 -5.00
C LYS A 3 -12.63 -24.47 -3.64
N ILE A 4 -13.14 -25.08 -2.56
CA ILE A 4 -13.02 -24.55 -1.20
C ILE A 4 -11.57 -24.67 -0.74
N PHE A 5 -10.92 -25.78 -1.02
CA PHE A 5 -9.52 -25.97 -0.68
C PHE A 5 -8.61 -24.97 -1.38
N THR A 6 -8.82 -24.77 -2.69
CA THR A 6 -8.06 -23.76 -3.47
C THR A 6 -8.27 -22.35 -2.93
N LEU A 7 -9.52 -21.98 -2.57
CA LEU A 7 -9.81 -20.68 -1.97
C LEU A 7 -9.10 -20.50 -0.62
N ILE A 8 -9.06 -21.53 0.23
CA ILE A 8 -8.35 -21.48 1.52
C ILE A 8 -6.85 -21.30 1.31
N VAL A 9 -6.27 -21.98 0.30
CA VAL A 9 -4.82 -21.86 0.01
C VAL A 9 -4.46 -20.44 -0.42
N ILE A 10 -5.29 -19.80 -1.27
CA ILE A 10 -5.07 -18.42 -1.70
C ILE A 10 -5.27 -17.44 -0.55
N LEU A 11 -6.34 -17.60 0.24
CA LEU A 11 -6.61 -16.76 1.41
C LEU A 11 -5.52 -16.86 2.49
N ARG A 12 -4.75 -17.95 2.52
CA ARG A 12 -3.63 -18.10 3.47
C ARG A 12 -2.59 -17.00 3.31
N GLU A 13 -2.26 -16.64 2.06
CA GLU A 13 -1.27 -15.60 1.78
C GLU A 13 -1.78 -14.23 2.24
N GLU A 14 -3.06 -13.92 2.00
CA GLU A 14 -3.69 -12.69 2.48
C GLU A 14 -3.77 -12.62 4.02
N LEU A 15 -4.13 -13.71 4.67
CA LEU A 15 -4.20 -13.77 6.13
C LEU A 15 -2.83 -13.58 6.80
N VAL A 16 -1.77 -14.16 6.22
CA VAL A 16 -0.39 -13.95 6.69
C VAL A 16 0.02 -12.49 6.51
N SER A 17 -0.28 -11.89 5.36
CA SER A 17 0.01 -10.48 5.07
C SER A 17 -0.70 -9.56 6.06
N ILE A 18 -1.99 -9.81 6.32
CA ILE A 18 -2.79 -9.06 7.32
C ILE A 18 -2.17 -9.18 8.71
N ALA A 19 -1.79 -10.39 9.14
CA ALA A 19 -1.21 -10.61 10.46
C ALA A 19 0.13 -9.88 10.63
N VAL A 20 1.02 -9.96 9.64
CA VAL A 20 2.32 -9.28 9.65
C VAL A 20 2.14 -7.76 9.66
N LEU A 21 1.26 -7.21 8.81
CA LEU A 21 1.00 -5.77 8.75
C LEU A 21 0.35 -5.24 10.03
N ALA A 22 -0.56 -6.01 10.64
CA ALA A 22 -1.18 -5.65 11.92
C ALA A 22 -0.14 -5.64 13.05
N PHE A 23 0.78 -6.61 13.07
CA PHE A 23 1.89 -6.63 14.03
C PHE A 23 2.83 -5.43 13.84
N LEU A 24 3.24 -5.15 12.61
CA LEU A 24 4.08 -3.99 12.27
C LEU A 24 3.40 -2.68 12.68
N LEU A 25 2.12 -2.54 12.38
CA LEU A 25 1.35 -1.35 12.75
C LEU A 25 1.28 -1.16 14.27
N SER A 26 1.03 -2.25 15.01
CA SER A 26 1.01 -2.24 16.47
C SER A 26 2.37 -1.85 17.06
N TYR A 27 3.46 -2.35 16.49
CA TYR A 27 4.82 -1.97 16.86
C TYR A 27 5.09 -0.49 16.59
N CYS A 28 4.71 0.02 15.40
CA CYS A 28 4.87 1.41 15.03
C CYS A 28 4.12 2.36 15.99
N PHE A 29 2.91 2.04 16.40
CA PHE A 29 2.16 2.86 17.37
C PHE A 29 2.82 2.94 18.74
N ARG A 30 3.51 1.87 19.16
CA ARG A 30 4.23 1.87 20.44
C ARG A 30 5.55 2.65 20.40
N THR A 31 6.21 2.67 19.24
CA THR A 31 7.56 3.25 19.09
C THR A 31 7.56 4.62 18.42
N GLN A 32 6.39 5.15 18.04
CA GLN A 32 6.27 6.42 17.33
C GLN A 32 6.87 7.59 18.13
N ARG A 33 7.92 8.21 17.59
CA ARG A 33 8.60 9.38 18.20
C ARG A 33 8.73 10.56 17.24
N THR A 34 8.56 10.38 15.92
CA THR A 34 8.84 11.42 14.92
C THR A 34 7.74 11.60 13.88
N SER A 35 7.72 12.76 13.23
CA SER A 35 6.79 13.05 12.12
C SER A 35 6.97 12.13 10.90
N ARG A 36 8.13 11.49 10.73
CA ARG A 36 8.41 10.52 9.67
C ARG A 36 7.72 9.20 9.94
N ASP A 37 7.61 8.81 11.20
CA ASP A 37 6.93 7.59 11.62
C ASP A 37 5.46 7.63 11.19
N ASN A 38 4.83 8.82 11.19
CA ASN A 38 3.46 9.02 10.69
C ASN A 38 3.30 8.65 9.21
N SER A 39 4.32 8.86 8.38
CA SER A 39 4.24 8.49 6.96
C SER A 39 4.37 6.98 6.77
N PHE A 40 5.26 6.34 7.53
CA PHE A 40 5.39 4.89 7.53
C PHE A 40 4.14 4.20 8.08
N ILE A 41 3.55 4.72 9.15
CA ILE A 41 2.27 4.24 9.69
C ILE A 41 1.17 4.30 8.63
N ARG A 42 1.08 5.40 7.86
CA ARG A 42 0.09 5.49 6.77
C ARG A 42 0.30 4.42 5.70
N ILE A 43 1.55 4.14 5.31
CA ILE A 43 1.84 3.03 4.38
C ILE A 43 1.32 1.71 4.94
N CYS A 44 1.66 1.39 6.19
CA CYS A 44 1.18 0.16 6.85
C CYS A 44 -0.35 0.10 6.94
N MET A 45 -1.01 1.23 7.23
CA MET A 45 -2.48 1.30 7.28
C MET A 45 -3.12 1.05 5.92
N PHE A 46 -2.61 1.67 4.84
CA PHE A 46 -3.16 1.44 3.51
C PHE A 46 -2.84 0.05 2.98
N ALA A 47 -1.66 -0.50 3.29
CA ALA A 47 -1.32 -1.87 2.94
C ALA A 47 -2.22 -2.88 3.67
N LEU A 48 -2.49 -2.66 4.96
CA LEU A 48 -3.41 -3.51 5.74
C LEU A 48 -4.85 -3.42 5.20
N LEU A 49 -5.33 -2.21 4.90
CA LEU A 49 -6.63 -1.99 4.29
C LEU A 49 -6.73 -2.70 2.93
N HIS A 50 -5.68 -2.61 2.10
CA HIS A 50 -5.62 -3.28 0.81
C HIS A 50 -5.71 -4.79 0.94
N ALA A 51 -4.88 -5.41 1.78
CA ALA A 51 -4.89 -6.86 2.01
C ALA A 51 -6.25 -7.35 2.56
N PHE A 52 -6.87 -6.57 3.43
CA PHE A 52 -8.20 -6.88 3.96
C PHE A 52 -9.29 -6.80 2.86
N LEU A 53 -9.25 -5.77 2.02
CA LEU A 53 -10.19 -5.62 0.89
C LEU A 53 -9.98 -6.70 -0.17
N ASP A 54 -8.74 -7.15 -0.39
CA ASP A 54 -8.44 -8.23 -1.33
C ASP A 54 -9.03 -9.57 -0.86
N ALA A 55 -8.79 -9.91 0.39
CA ALA A 55 -9.41 -11.10 1.00
C ALA A 55 -10.95 -11.04 0.92
N LEU A 56 -11.57 -9.91 1.26
CA LEU A 56 -13.02 -9.73 1.16
C LEU A 56 -13.52 -9.83 -0.28
N ALA A 57 -12.88 -9.17 -1.23
CA ALA A 57 -13.26 -9.18 -2.63
C ALA A 57 -13.19 -10.61 -3.21
N LEU A 58 -12.12 -11.35 -2.87
CA LEU A 58 -11.96 -12.74 -3.30
C LEU A 58 -13.06 -13.64 -2.75
N ILE A 59 -13.38 -13.52 -1.46
CA ILE A 59 -14.45 -14.31 -0.83
C ILE A 59 -15.81 -13.98 -1.46
N THR A 60 -16.15 -12.70 -1.57
CA THR A 60 -17.50 -12.27 -2.00
C THR A 60 -17.77 -12.56 -3.47
N VAL A 61 -16.76 -12.37 -4.34
CA VAL A 61 -16.89 -12.67 -5.77
C VAL A 61 -17.05 -14.17 -6.02
N ASN A 62 -16.33 -15.01 -5.27
CA ASN A 62 -16.44 -16.46 -5.39
C ASN A 62 -17.71 -17.05 -4.74
N ASN A 63 -18.42 -16.26 -3.93
CA ASN A 63 -19.71 -16.59 -3.33
C ASN A 63 -20.86 -15.71 -3.90
N SER A 64 -20.78 -15.38 -5.17
CA SER A 64 -21.73 -14.49 -5.87
C SER A 64 -23.21 -14.95 -5.84
N ALA A 65 -23.48 -16.21 -5.50
CA ALA A 65 -24.84 -16.71 -5.28
C ALA A 65 -25.51 -16.08 -4.04
N PHE A 66 -24.71 -15.67 -3.05
CA PHE A 66 -25.18 -15.10 -1.77
C PHE A 66 -24.92 -13.61 -1.66
N VAL A 67 -23.98 -13.06 -2.45
CA VAL A 67 -23.57 -11.66 -2.38
C VAL A 67 -24.08 -10.90 -3.60
N PRO A 68 -24.84 -9.79 -3.41
CA PRO A 68 -25.33 -8.99 -4.51
C PRO A 68 -24.18 -8.45 -5.40
N ALA A 69 -24.41 -8.44 -6.72
CA ALA A 69 -23.43 -7.95 -7.69
C ALA A 69 -22.96 -6.48 -7.41
N LEU A 70 -23.85 -5.66 -6.85
CA LEU A 70 -23.52 -4.29 -6.44
C LEU A 70 -22.44 -4.26 -5.36
N VAL A 71 -22.54 -5.11 -4.34
CA VAL A 71 -21.56 -5.21 -3.25
C VAL A 71 -20.20 -5.65 -3.79
N ASN A 72 -20.18 -6.68 -4.64
CA ASN A 72 -18.96 -7.13 -5.30
C ASN A 72 -18.31 -6.03 -6.14
N GLY A 73 -19.13 -5.26 -6.89
CA GLY A 73 -18.65 -4.15 -7.69
C GLY A 73 -18.03 -3.02 -6.85
N ILE A 74 -18.64 -2.70 -5.70
CA ILE A 74 -18.12 -1.69 -4.77
C ILE A 74 -16.80 -2.16 -4.13
N LEU A 75 -16.76 -3.39 -3.61
CA LEU A 75 -15.57 -3.96 -2.99
C LEU A 75 -14.37 -3.99 -3.94
N GLN A 76 -14.61 -4.37 -5.20
CA GLN A 76 -13.55 -4.36 -6.21
C GLN A 76 -13.02 -2.96 -6.52
N LYS A 77 -13.90 -1.96 -6.64
CA LYS A 77 -13.47 -0.57 -6.84
C LYS A 77 -12.66 -0.06 -5.65
N LEU A 78 -13.10 -0.36 -4.42
CA LEU A 78 -12.36 0.00 -3.21
C LEU A 78 -11.00 -0.69 -3.16
N LEU A 79 -10.89 -1.95 -3.56
CA LEU A 79 -9.64 -2.70 -3.67
C LEU A 79 -8.66 -1.98 -4.61
N TYR A 80 -9.08 -1.60 -5.80
CA TYR A 80 -8.21 -0.91 -6.77
C TYR A 80 -7.78 0.48 -6.28
N ILE A 81 -8.68 1.22 -5.64
CA ILE A 81 -8.36 2.54 -5.06
C ILE A 81 -7.36 2.38 -3.90
N SER A 82 -7.54 1.38 -3.03
CA SER A 82 -6.61 1.13 -1.92
C SER A 82 -5.21 0.76 -2.39
N ALA A 83 -5.10 0.00 -3.50
CA ALA A 83 -3.82 -0.32 -4.13
C ALA A 83 -3.07 0.94 -4.59
N ILE A 84 -3.75 1.83 -5.33
CA ILE A 84 -3.15 3.09 -5.80
C ILE A 84 -2.76 3.97 -4.61
N MET A 85 -3.59 4.05 -3.57
CA MET A 85 -3.28 4.82 -2.35
C MET A 85 -2.04 4.28 -1.65
N CYS A 86 -1.89 2.96 -1.51
CA CYS A 86 -0.72 2.34 -0.91
C CYS A 86 0.56 2.71 -1.67
N ILE A 87 0.56 2.55 -2.99
CA ILE A 87 1.72 2.87 -3.83
C ILE A 87 2.05 4.37 -3.80
N ASN A 88 1.03 5.23 -3.79
CA ASN A 88 1.20 6.68 -3.65
C ASN A 88 1.84 7.07 -2.30
N GLU A 89 1.47 6.43 -1.19
CA GLU A 89 2.10 6.68 0.11
C GLU A 89 3.58 6.27 0.11
N ILE A 90 3.93 5.16 -0.54
CA ILE A 90 5.33 4.74 -0.72
C ILE A 90 6.10 5.80 -1.53
N PHE A 91 5.56 6.26 -2.66
CA PHE A 91 6.18 7.30 -3.48
C PHE A 91 6.39 8.60 -2.69
N THR A 92 5.37 9.09 -1.98
CA THR A 92 5.45 10.33 -1.21
C THR A 92 6.42 10.21 -0.02
N TYR A 93 6.52 9.03 0.58
CA TYR A 93 7.50 8.74 1.63
C TYR A 93 8.93 8.78 1.09
N VAL A 94 9.20 8.06 0.00
CA VAL A 94 10.52 8.05 -0.64
C VAL A 94 10.91 9.46 -1.11
N HIS A 95 9.97 10.20 -1.71
CA HIS A 95 10.18 11.58 -2.11
C HIS A 95 10.53 12.49 -0.92
N ALA A 96 9.87 12.30 0.23
CA ALA A 96 10.15 13.08 1.44
C ALA A 96 11.53 12.79 2.02
N ILE A 97 12.03 11.55 1.88
CA ILE A 97 13.39 11.18 2.27
C ILE A 97 14.41 11.79 1.32
N ALA A 98 14.17 11.70 0.00
CA ALA A 98 15.10 12.13 -1.03
C ALA A 98 15.32 13.65 -1.08
N PHE A 99 14.30 14.46 -0.76
CA PHE A 99 14.35 15.92 -0.91
C PHE A 99 14.39 16.71 0.41
N PHE A 100 14.68 16.10 1.53
CA PHE A 100 14.85 16.75 2.84
C PHE A 100 14.17 18.12 2.97
N LYS A 101 12.86 18.16 3.24
CA LYS A 101 12.01 19.36 3.51
C LYS A 101 11.82 20.40 2.38
N LYS A 102 12.55 20.35 1.25
CA LYS A 102 12.33 21.31 0.17
C LYS A 102 11.21 20.84 -0.79
N LYS A 103 10.11 21.60 -0.87
CA LYS A 103 9.00 21.44 -1.85
C LYS A 103 8.21 20.11 -1.84
N THR A 104 8.27 19.33 -0.76
CA THR A 104 7.51 18.07 -0.67
C THR A 104 5.98 18.28 -0.70
N LYS A 105 5.49 19.44 -0.24
CA LYS A 105 4.07 19.76 -0.18
C LYS A 105 3.41 19.76 -1.57
N ASN A 106 4.03 20.41 -2.56
CA ASN A 106 3.44 20.53 -3.90
C ASN A 106 3.40 19.19 -4.63
N VAL A 107 4.48 18.38 -4.53
CA VAL A 107 4.53 17.04 -5.13
C VAL A 107 3.50 16.14 -4.47
N ARG A 108 3.36 16.22 -3.16
CA ARG A 108 2.34 15.47 -2.41
C ARG A 108 0.92 15.86 -2.85
N ILE A 109 0.61 17.14 -3.00
CA ILE A 109 -0.69 17.59 -3.50
C ILE A 109 -0.92 17.08 -4.92
N ALA A 110 0.05 17.24 -5.83
CA ALA A 110 -0.06 16.76 -7.20
C ALA A 110 -0.28 15.25 -7.28
N SER A 111 0.42 14.47 -6.45
CA SER A 111 0.25 13.01 -6.41
C SER A 111 -1.15 12.61 -5.91
N TYR A 112 -1.69 13.27 -4.89
CA TYR A 112 -3.07 12.98 -4.44
C TYR A 112 -4.12 13.42 -5.45
N VAL A 113 -3.89 14.50 -6.23
CA VAL A 113 -4.77 14.89 -7.34
C VAL A 113 -4.80 13.78 -8.40
N LEU A 114 -3.64 13.23 -8.78
CA LEU A 114 -3.56 12.13 -9.73
C LEU A 114 -4.30 10.87 -9.21
N VAL A 115 -4.13 10.53 -7.94
CA VAL A 115 -4.88 9.44 -7.29
C VAL A 115 -6.38 9.71 -7.31
N GLY A 116 -6.80 10.94 -7.01
CA GLY A 116 -8.21 11.35 -7.05
C GLY A 116 -8.82 11.21 -8.45
N LEU A 117 -8.09 11.62 -9.49
CA LEU A 117 -8.52 11.43 -10.88
C LEU A 117 -8.62 9.94 -11.24
N ALA A 118 -7.63 9.13 -10.88
CA ALA A 118 -7.66 7.69 -11.11
C ALA A 118 -8.83 7.02 -10.37
N ALA A 119 -9.09 7.41 -9.11
CA ALA A 119 -10.22 6.92 -8.34
C ALA A 119 -11.56 7.28 -9.00
N LEU A 120 -11.69 8.50 -9.52
CA LEU A 120 -12.87 8.92 -10.28
C LEU A 120 -13.08 8.03 -11.51
N PHE A 121 -12.03 7.77 -12.29
CA PHE A 121 -12.12 6.84 -13.42
C PHE A 121 -12.53 5.44 -12.98
N ILE A 122 -11.93 4.88 -11.91
CA ILE A 122 -12.30 3.56 -11.38
C ILE A 122 -13.78 3.52 -10.98
N ILE A 123 -14.32 4.59 -10.39
CA ILE A 123 -15.72 4.66 -9.98
C ILE A 123 -16.66 4.73 -11.18
N LEU A 124 -16.32 5.50 -12.20
CA LEU A 124 -17.18 5.72 -13.37
C LEU A 124 -17.26 4.51 -14.29
N PHE A 125 -16.17 3.76 -14.45
CA PHE A 125 -16.16 2.61 -15.35
C PHE A 125 -16.65 1.33 -14.68
N LYS A 126 -17.32 0.49 -15.48
CA LYS A 126 -17.80 -0.82 -15.04
C LYS A 126 -16.63 -1.82 -15.06
N GLY A 127 -16.48 -2.56 -13.97
CA GLY A 127 -15.56 -3.69 -13.90
C GLY A 127 -16.10 -4.92 -14.64
N SER A 128 -15.22 -5.83 -14.98
CA SER A 128 -15.52 -7.17 -15.47
C SER A 128 -14.99 -8.23 -14.50
N TYR A 129 -15.35 -9.47 -14.74
CA TYR A 129 -14.90 -10.60 -13.93
C TYR A 129 -14.31 -11.66 -14.87
N ASN A 130 -13.14 -12.17 -14.51
CA ASN A 130 -12.45 -13.22 -15.23
C ASN A 130 -12.40 -14.49 -14.39
N ASN A 131 -12.70 -15.62 -14.99
CA ASN A 131 -12.59 -16.92 -14.33
C ASN A 131 -11.27 -17.58 -14.74
N VAL A 132 -10.42 -17.86 -13.75
CA VAL A 132 -9.15 -18.57 -13.93
C VAL A 132 -9.17 -19.79 -13.03
N ASN A 133 -9.16 -20.97 -13.61
CA ASN A 133 -9.16 -22.24 -12.88
C ASN A 133 -10.31 -22.39 -11.86
N GLY A 134 -11.51 -21.90 -12.21
CA GLY A 134 -12.68 -21.97 -11.34
C GLY A 134 -12.76 -20.89 -10.27
N ILE A 135 -11.76 -20.01 -10.16
CA ILE A 135 -11.75 -18.85 -9.27
C ILE A 135 -12.03 -17.59 -10.08
N ILE A 136 -12.92 -16.75 -9.56
CA ILE A 136 -13.33 -15.51 -10.20
C ILE A 136 -12.50 -14.36 -9.62
N TYR A 137 -11.90 -13.58 -10.49
CA TYR A 137 -11.13 -12.39 -10.18
C TYR A 137 -11.74 -11.17 -10.85
N GLY A 138 -11.55 -10.01 -10.25
CA GLY A 138 -11.94 -8.76 -10.88
C GLY A 138 -11.04 -8.38 -12.05
N GLY A 139 -11.61 -7.62 -13.00
CA GLY A 139 -10.92 -7.24 -14.22
C GLY A 139 -11.51 -5.97 -14.85
N GLY A 140 -11.12 -5.71 -16.11
CA GLY A 140 -11.63 -4.63 -16.93
C GLY A 140 -10.87 -3.30 -16.76
N ILE A 141 -11.50 -2.22 -17.25
CA ILE A 141 -10.90 -0.88 -17.26
C ILE A 141 -10.44 -0.42 -15.87
N PRO A 142 -11.20 -0.59 -14.78
CA PRO A 142 -10.78 -0.19 -13.45
C PRO A 142 -9.46 -0.83 -13.00
N LEU A 143 -9.26 -2.10 -13.31
CA LEU A 143 -8.01 -2.82 -13.04
C LEU A 143 -6.84 -2.25 -13.85
N MET A 144 -7.06 -2.00 -15.15
CA MET A 144 -6.03 -1.43 -16.02
C MET A 144 -5.60 -0.03 -15.58
N VAL A 145 -6.55 0.81 -15.15
CA VAL A 145 -6.25 2.14 -14.59
C VAL A 145 -5.42 2.01 -13.32
N SER A 146 -5.80 1.10 -12.41
CA SER A 146 -5.08 0.85 -11.17
C SER A 146 -3.63 0.41 -11.45
N TYR A 147 -3.43 -0.54 -12.34
CA TYR A 147 -2.08 -0.99 -12.74
C TYR A 147 -1.28 0.09 -13.44
N GLY A 148 -1.88 0.83 -14.38
CA GLY A 148 -1.20 1.91 -15.09
C GLY A 148 -0.67 2.99 -14.15
N VAL A 149 -1.49 3.46 -13.22
CA VAL A 149 -1.09 4.43 -12.21
C VAL A 149 -0.09 3.82 -11.23
N GLY A 150 -0.27 2.57 -10.84
CA GLY A 150 0.66 1.83 -9.98
C GLY A 150 2.06 1.73 -10.60
N ILE A 151 2.15 1.31 -11.85
CA ILE A 151 3.41 1.22 -12.61
C ILE A 151 4.06 2.61 -12.74
N PHE A 152 3.28 3.65 -13.03
CA PHE A 152 3.79 5.02 -13.09
C PHE A 152 4.46 5.45 -11.78
N TYR A 153 3.83 5.21 -10.63
CA TYR A 153 4.43 5.53 -9.33
C TYR A 153 5.64 4.65 -9.01
N GLN A 154 5.61 3.36 -9.35
CA GLN A 154 6.75 2.46 -9.14
C GLN A 154 7.97 2.91 -9.94
N ILE A 155 7.79 3.20 -11.24
CA ILE A 155 8.87 3.71 -12.10
C ILE A 155 9.39 5.05 -11.54
N SER A 156 8.49 5.96 -11.17
CA SER A 156 8.86 7.26 -10.59
C SER A 156 9.65 7.10 -9.28
N THR A 157 9.28 6.14 -8.43
CA THR A 157 9.99 5.83 -7.19
C THR A 157 11.38 5.26 -7.46
N ILE A 158 11.50 4.33 -8.41
CA ILE A 158 12.80 3.74 -8.81
C ILE A 158 13.72 4.80 -9.39
N LEU A 159 13.22 5.63 -10.31
CA LEU A 159 13.99 6.73 -10.90
C LEU A 159 14.46 7.72 -9.81
N LEU A 160 13.60 8.06 -8.89
CA LEU A 160 13.93 8.93 -7.76
C LEU A 160 15.03 8.34 -6.89
N LEU A 161 14.96 7.04 -6.58
CA LEU A 161 15.98 6.33 -5.82
C LEU A 161 17.32 6.30 -6.57
N ILE A 162 17.32 6.07 -7.88
CA ILE A 162 18.55 6.06 -8.71
C ILE A 162 19.18 7.46 -8.72
N ILE A 163 18.41 8.51 -9.00
CA ILE A 163 18.91 9.89 -9.12
C ILE A 163 19.44 10.39 -7.77
N LYS A 164 18.78 10.01 -6.67
CA LYS A 164 19.06 10.49 -5.32
C LYS A 164 19.74 9.44 -4.43
N TYR A 165 20.29 8.39 -5.03
CA TYR A 165 20.89 7.27 -4.30
C TYR A 165 21.84 7.71 -3.18
N ARG A 166 22.71 8.67 -3.46
CA ARG A 166 23.72 9.18 -2.52
C ARG A 166 23.06 9.94 -1.36
N GLU A 167 22.10 10.82 -1.66
CA GLU A 167 21.39 11.62 -0.65
C GLU A 167 20.47 10.76 0.23
N VAL A 168 19.83 9.75 -0.36
CA VAL A 168 18.98 8.78 0.36
C VAL A 168 19.83 7.92 1.29
N GLY A 169 21.00 7.44 0.83
CA GLY A 169 21.93 6.65 1.64
C GLY A 169 22.47 7.43 2.85
N GLU A 170 22.91 8.68 2.64
CA GLU A 170 23.34 9.55 3.73
C GLU A 170 22.22 9.86 4.72
N SER A 171 20.99 10.02 4.23
CA SER A 171 19.83 10.27 5.08
C SER A 171 19.46 9.05 5.92
N PHE A 172 19.60 7.86 5.35
CA PHE A 172 19.33 6.61 6.07
C PHE A 172 20.39 6.39 7.17
N CYS A 173 21.65 6.62 6.88
CA CYS A 173 22.73 6.55 7.87
C CYS A 173 22.51 7.54 9.01
N ARG A 174 22.11 8.78 8.75
CA ARG A 174 21.82 9.78 9.79
C ARG A 174 20.64 9.42 10.68
N ILE A 175 19.71 8.60 10.22
CA ILE A 175 18.56 8.12 11.01
C ILE A 175 19.00 6.98 11.95
N MET A 176 19.97 6.18 11.53
CA MET A 176 20.45 5.01 12.30
C MET A 176 21.50 5.38 13.35
N ILE A 177 22.27 6.44 13.15
CA ILE A 177 23.35 6.87 14.05
C ILE A 177 22.87 7.34 15.44
N PRO A 178 21.75 8.06 15.63
CA PRO A 178 21.31 8.51 16.95
C PRO A 178 20.98 7.38 17.92
N VAL A 179 20.56 6.23 17.43
CA VAL A 179 20.24 5.05 18.26
C VAL A 179 21.51 4.51 18.94
N ARG A 180 22.67 4.64 18.29
CA ARG A 180 23.95 4.13 18.81
C ARG A 180 24.63 5.08 19.82
N SER A 181 24.36 6.40 19.74
CA SER A 181 24.96 7.37 20.65
C SER A 181 24.24 7.46 22.00
N GLU A 182 22.95 7.11 22.08
CA GLU A 182 22.24 7.10 23.36
C GLU A 182 22.57 5.87 24.20
N GLU A 183 22.93 4.73 23.60
CA GLU A 183 23.39 3.55 24.33
C GLU A 183 24.76 3.77 24.99
N HIS A 184 25.68 4.48 24.32
CA HIS A 184 27.03 4.75 24.88
C HIS A 184 27.05 5.83 25.98
N THR A 185 26.08 6.74 26.02
CA THR A 185 25.99 7.75 27.07
C THR A 185 25.40 7.22 28.38
N SER A 186 24.59 6.18 28.32
CA SER A 186 24.01 5.53 29.51
C SER A 186 25.03 4.63 30.23
N GLU A 187 26.03 4.08 29.53
CA GLU A 187 27.09 3.24 30.11
C GLU A 187 28.20 4.06 30.80
N LEU A 188 28.36 5.36 30.48
CA LEU A 188 29.36 6.24 31.09
C LEU A 188 28.84 6.97 32.35
N GLN A 189 27.58 6.80 32.72
CA GLN A 189 26.94 7.39 33.90
C GLN A 189 26.63 6.38 35.03
N SER A 190 27.04 5.15 34.86
CA SER A 190 27.00 4.11 35.90
C SER A 190 28.39 3.84 36.45
#